data_972ecb5bb1837dea7bc1114e7ff06737
#
_entry.id   972ecb5bb1837dea7bc1114e7ff06737
#
_cell.length_a   1.000
_cell.length_b   1.000
_cell.length_c   1.000
_cell.angle_alpha   90.00
_cell.angle_beta   90.00
_cell.angle_gamma   90.00
#
_symmetry.space_group_name_H-M   'P 1'
#
loop_
_entity.id
_entity.type
_entity.pdbx_description
1 polymer ?
#
loop_
_entity_poly.entity_id
_entity_poly.type
_entity_poly.pdbx_seq_one_letter_code
_entity_poly.pdbx_strand_id
1 'polypeptide(L)' 'MWIRSQDRKKLKEIHDVGIYRDKQIWADCSFIGEYSTKEKALKVLDEIVHSLEYPYDYVFQMPADDEVME' A
#
# COMPACT_ATOMS: atom_id res chain seq x y z
N MET A 1 -9.16 -6.45 5.03
CA MET A 1 -8.51 -5.14 5.23
C MET A 1 -8.88 -4.20 4.11
N TRP A 2 -9.26 -2.98 4.45
CA TRP A 2 -9.60 -1.96 3.45
C TRP A 2 -8.41 -1.06 3.19
N ILE A 3 -8.17 -0.73 1.92
CA ILE A 3 -7.05 0.11 1.52
C ILE A 3 -7.52 1.11 0.46
N ARG A 4 -7.05 2.35 0.59
CA ARG A 4 -7.27 3.35 -0.43
C ARG A 4 -5.97 3.57 -1.22
N SER A 5 -6.08 3.58 -2.55
CA SER A 5 -4.93 3.67 -3.44
C SER A 5 -4.14 4.97 -3.23
N GLN A 6 -2.91 4.97 -3.74
CA GLN A 6 -2.01 6.12 -3.62
C GLN A 6 -2.62 7.39 -4.23
N ASP A 7 -3.34 7.26 -5.34
CA ASP A 7 -4.00 8.39 -6.01
C ASP A 7 -5.32 8.78 -5.34
N ARG A 8 -5.74 8.06 -4.29
CA ARG A 8 -6.95 8.29 -3.50
C ARG A 8 -8.25 8.04 -4.24
N LYS A 9 -8.19 7.44 -5.43
CA LYS A 9 -9.37 7.26 -6.27
C LYS A 9 -10.04 5.91 -6.13
N LYS A 10 -9.39 4.95 -5.48
CA LYS A 10 -9.92 3.60 -5.33
C LYS A 10 -9.92 3.19 -3.87
N LEU A 11 -11.02 2.60 -3.43
CA LEU A 11 -11.12 1.96 -2.13
C LEU A 11 -11.41 0.49 -2.38
N LYS A 12 -10.64 -0.39 -1.78
CA LYS A 12 -10.75 -1.80 -2.05
C LYS A 12 -10.53 -2.61 -0.78
N GLU A 13 -11.32 -3.65 -0.60
CA GLU A 13 -11.03 -4.67 0.41
C GLU A 13 -10.04 -5.65 -0.19
N ILE A 14 -8.92 -5.89 0.48
CA ILE A 14 -7.84 -6.70 -0.06
C ILE A 14 -7.56 -7.92 0.81
N HIS A 15 -7.10 -8.98 0.16
CA HIS A 15 -6.70 -10.22 0.81
C HIS A 15 -5.25 -10.55 0.54
N ASP A 16 -4.65 -9.94 -0.48
CA ASP A 16 -3.32 -10.24 -0.96
C ASP A 16 -2.66 -8.95 -1.41
N VAL A 17 -1.42 -8.73 -1.00
CA VAL A 17 -0.69 -7.53 -1.37
C VAL A 17 0.78 -7.90 -1.58
N GLY A 18 1.41 -7.29 -2.58
CA GLY A 18 2.81 -7.56 -2.86
C GLY A 18 3.46 -6.47 -3.68
N ILE A 19 4.77 -6.59 -3.84
CA ILE A 19 5.57 -5.66 -4.62
C ILE A 19 5.84 -6.29 -5.99
N TYR A 20 5.64 -5.48 -7.02
CA TYR A 20 5.90 -5.86 -8.39
C TYR A 20 6.96 -4.93 -8.97
N ARG A 21 7.92 -5.48 -9.69
CA ARG A 21 8.99 -4.70 -10.35
C ARG A 21 9.71 -3.77 -9.37
N ASP A 22 9.85 -4.23 -8.13
CA ASP A 22 10.58 -3.56 -7.04
C ASP A 22 9.99 -2.25 -6.53
N LYS A 23 9.14 -1.58 -7.30
CA LYS A 23 8.66 -0.23 -6.96
C LYS A 23 7.15 -0.10 -6.93
N GLN A 24 6.42 -1.08 -7.45
CA GLN A 24 4.96 -1.03 -7.52
C GLN A 24 4.34 -1.90 -6.46
N ILE A 25 3.23 -1.44 -5.90
CA ILE A 25 2.45 -2.23 -4.95
C ILE A 25 1.12 -2.59 -5.59
N TRP A 26 0.82 -3.88 -5.58
CA TRP A 26 -0.39 -4.44 -6.15
C TRP A 26 -1.14 -5.20 -5.06
N ALA A 27 -2.45 -5.12 -5.08
CA ALA A 27 -3.30 -5.84 -4.15
C ALA A 27 -4.42 -6.52 -4.92
N ASP A 28 -4.60 -7.83 -4.72
CA ASP A 28 -5.62 -8.64 -5.40
C ASP A 28 -5.61 -8.39 -6.91
N CYS A 29 -4.43 -8.39 -7.52
CA CYS A 29 -4.24 -8.16 -8.95
C CYS A 29 -4.60 -6.75 -9.42
N SER A 30 -4.67 -5.78 -8.50
CA SER A 30 -4.92 -4.37 -8.84
C SER A 30 -3.74 -3.51 -8.45
N PHE A 31 -3.32 -2.63 -9.34
CA PHE A 31 -2.27 -1.67 -9.06
C PHE A 31 -2.80 -0.62 -8.07
N ILE A 32 -2.10 -0.41 -6.96
CA ILE A 32 -2.54 0.53 -5.94
C ILE A 32 -1.52 1.63 -5.61
N GLY A 33 -0.29 1.51 -6.08
CA GLY A 33 0.67 2.57 -5.88
C GLY A 33 2.02 2.26 -6.47
N GLU A 34 2.82 3.32 -6.65
CA GLU A 34 4.18 3.20 -7.16
C GLU A 34 5.08 4.18 -6.42
N TYR A 35 6.30 3.75 -6.13
CA TYR A 35 7.26 4.56 -5.36
C TYR A 35 8.55 4.70 -6.16
N SER A 36 9.30 5.75 -5.84
CA SER A 36 10.50 6.08 -6.61
C SER A 36 11.67 5.14 -6.34
N THR A 37 11.65 4.45 -5.19
CA THR A 37 12.71 3.50 -4.85
C THR A 37 12.12 2.22 -4.29
N LYS A 38 12.89 1.15 -4.41
CA LYS A 38 12.55 -0.15 -3.82
C LYS A 38 12.40 -0.05 -2.31
N GLU A 39 13.27 0.73 -1.66
CA GLU A 39 13.24 0.89 -0.22
C GLU A 39 11.94 1.53 0.26
N LYS A 40 11.45 2.53 -0.49
CA LYS A 40 10.17 3.15 -0.16
C LYS A 40 9.01 2.16 -0.32
N ALA A 41 9.02 1.37 -1.40
CA ALA A 41 7.97 0.37 -1.62
C ALA A 41 7.97 -0.67 -0.50
N LEU A 42 9.13 -1.15 -0.09
CA LEU A 42 9.24 -2.10 1.02
C LEU A 42 8.73 -1.51 2.32
N LYS A 43 9.05 -0.25 2.57
CA LYS A 43 8.59 0.42 3.78
C LYS A 43 7.07 0.53 3.83
N VAL A 44 6.46 0.86 2.69
CA VAL A 44 5.00 0.92 2.61
C VAL A 44 4.38 -0.45 2.80
N LEU A 45 4.97 -1.49 2.22
CA LEU A 45 4.49 -2.85 2.44
C LEU A 45 4.54 -3.22 3.92
N ASP A 46 5.63 -2.87 4.61
CA ASP A 46 5.74 -3.11 6.05
C ASP A 46 4.65 -2.38 6.83
N GLU A 47 4.32 -1.16 6.45
CA GLU A 47 3.24 -0.42 7.09
C GLU A 47 1.88 -1.10 6.88
N ILE A 48 1.66 -1.65 5.70
CA ILE A 48 0.43 -2.40 5.42
C ILE A 48 0.36 -3.64 6.33
N VAL A 49 1.47 -4.35 6.46
CA VAL A 49 1.52 -5.53 7.34
C VAL A 49 1.19 -5.15 8.78
N HIS A 50 1.75 -4.06 9.27
CA HIS A 50 1.44 -3.58 10.62
C HIS A 50 -0.04 -3.20 10.77
N SER A 51 -0.63 -2.66 9.71
CA SER A 51 -2.04 -2.25 9.73
C SER A 51 -3.01 -3.41 9.88
N LEU A 52 -2.57 -4.63 9.59
CA LEU A 52 -3.42 -5.81 9.78
C LEU A 52 -3.80 -6.05 11.24
N GLU A 53 -3.12 -5.40 12.17
CA GLU A 53 -3.43 -5.50 13.59
C GLU A 53 -4.54 -4.54 14.03
N TYR A 54 -4.98 -3.63 13.16
CA TYR A 54 -6.00 -2.64 13.49
C TYR A 54 -7.42 -3.17 13.27
N PRO A 55 -8.43 -2.50 13.82
CA PRO A 55 -9.82 -2.94 13.68
C PRO A 55 -10.32 -2.96 12.23
N TYR A 56 -11.42 -3.65 12.01
CA TYR A 56 -12.01 -3.84 10.69
C TYR A 56 -12.39 -2.54 9.98
N ASP A 57 -12.76 -1.52 10.74
CA ASP A 57 -13.17 -0.25 10.17
C ASP A 57 -11.99 0.65 9.81
N TYR A 58 -10.77 0.20 10.06
CA TYR A 58 -9.59 0.95 9.70
C TYR A 58 -9.36 0.87 8.18
N VAL A 59 -9.15 2.02 7.58
CA VAL A 59 -8.78 2.11 6.16
C VAL A 59 -7.34 2.57 6.08
N PHE A 60 -6.49 1.75 5.46
CA PHE A 60 -5.10 2.12 5.24
C PHE A 60 -5.03 3.01 3.99
N GLN A 61 -4.53 4.23 4.15
CA GLN A 61 -4.28 5.13 3.03
C GLN A 61 -2.86 4.93 2.53
N MET A 62 -2.72 4.56 1.26
CA MET A 62 -1.40 4.47 0.64
C MET A 62 -0.76 5.85 0.63
N PRO A 63 0.44 6.02 1.19
CA PRO A 63 1.08 7.34 1.21
C PRO A 63 1.57 7.76 -0.17
N ALA A 64 1.65 9.06 -0.39
CA ALA A 64 2.30 9.59 -1.59
C ALA A 64 3.80 9.31 -1.52
N ASP A 65 4.46 9.33 -2.67
CA ASP A 65 5.89 9.00 -2.74
C ASP A 65 6.73 9.92 -1.84
N ASP A 66 6.42 11.21 -1.82
CA ASP A 66 7.18 12.17 -1.03
C ASP A 66 6.86 12.11 0.46
N GLU A 67 5.84 11.38 0.86
CA GLU A 67 5.52 11.16 2.27
C GLU A 67 6.30 10.01 2.88
N VAL A 68 6.96 9.21 2.06
CA VAL A 68 7.68 8.02 2.54
C VAL A 68 9.15 8.38 2.74
N MET A 69 9.63 8.22 3.96
CA MET A 69 11.04 8.47 4.30
C MET A 69 11.82 7.18 4.15
N GLU A 70 12.95 7.25 3.49
CA GLU A 70 13.85 6.10 3.40
C GLU A 70 14.67 5.89 4.66
#